data_17aba8ca141c03e8a95e82103d667362
#
_entry.id   17aba8ca141c03e8a95e82103d667362
#
_cell.length_a   1.000
_cell.length_b   1.000
_cell.length_c   1.000
_cell.angle_alpha   90.00
_cell.angle_beta   90.00
_cell.angle_gamma   90.00
#
_symmetry.space_group_name_H-M   'P 1'
#
loop_
_entity.id
_entity.type
_entity.pdbx_description
1 polymer ?
#
loop_
_entity_poly.entity_id
_entity_poly.type
_entity_poly.pdbx_seq_one_letter_code
_entity_poly.pdbx_strand_id
1 'polypeptide(L)'
;MDGLDAQLPAVLAREIYQIIREGLVNAARHAHASLVEVDLKADDHNARVTVSDNGCGFPFRGHYDDAALTSTGLGPVVIKSRVASLGGALNIDSSESGARLEVTLPLSSPRA
;
A
#
# COMPACT_ATOMS: atom_id res chain seq x y z
N MET A 1 -7.60 3.77 -17.41
CA MET A 1 -6.20 3.88 -16.95
C MET A 1 -5.20 3.79 -18.06
N ASP A 2 -5.51 4.43 -19.13
CA ASP A 2 -4.79 4.15 -20.37
C ASP A 2 -3.31 4.49 -20.31
N GLY A 3 -2.97 5.70 -19.97
CA GLY A 3 -1.57 6.08 -19.94
C GLY A 3 -0.81 5.40 -18.81
N LEU A 4 -1.51 5.09 -17.72
CA LEU A 4 -0.88 4.48 -16.56
C LEU A 4 -0.41 3.06 -16.86
N ASP A 5 -1.24 2.28 -17.53
CA ASP A 5 -0.87 0.91 -17.88
C ASP A 5 0.37 0.89 -18.79
N ALA A 6 0.45 1.83 -19.70
CA ALA A 6 1.59 1.91 -20.61
C ALA A 6 2.88 2.27 -19.91
N GLN A 7 2.80 2.91 -18.76
CA GLN A 7 3.98 3.38 -18.01
C GLN A 7 4.51 2.36 -17.02
N LEU A 8 3.73 1.33 -16.69
CA LEU A 8 4.13 0.38 -15.66
C LEU A 8 4.83 -0.83 -16.26
N PRO A 9 6.04 -1.16 -15.80
CA PRO A 9 6.66 -2.43 -16.18
C PRO A 9 5.77 -3.60 -15.74
N ALA A 10 5.76 -4.67 -16.51
CA ALA A 10 4.91 -5.81 -16.23
C ALA A 10 5.15 -6.42 -14.85
N VAL A 11 6.42 -6.51 -14.44
CA VAL A 11 6.77 -7.06 -13.14
C VAL A 11 6.19 -6.19 -12.02
N LEU A 12 6.32 -4.87 -12.16
CA LEU A 12 5.81 -3.96 -11.15
C LEU A 12 4.30 -3.99 -11.09
N ALA A 13 3.63 -4.07 -12.24
CA ALA A 13 2.17 -4.17 -12.27
C ALA A 13 1.69 -5.40 -11.50
N ARG A 14 2.39 -6.52 -11.65
CA ARG A 14 2.06 -7.74 -10.92
C ARG A 14 2.23 -7.56 -9.41
N GLU A 15 3.30 -6.91 -9.00
CA GLU A 15 3.55 -6.67 -7.59
C GLU A 15 2.51 -5.73 -7.00
N ILE A 16 2.11 -4.70 -7.74
CA ILE A 16 1.06 -3.79 -7.31
C ILE A 16 -0.25 -4.56 -7.12
N TYR A 17 -0.57 -5.46 -8.05
CA TYR A 17 -1.76 -6.27 -7.92
C TYR A 17 -1.74 -7.08 -6.61
N GLN A 18 -0.60 -7.68 -6.27
CA GLN A 18 -0.49 -8.45 -5.04
C GLN A 18 -0.66 -7.58 -3.80
N ILE A 19 -0.10 -6.38 -3.82
CA ILE A 19 -0.24 -5.43 -2.71
C ILE A 19 -1.70 -5.05 -2.53
N ILE A 20 -2.39 -4.73 -3.62
CA ILE A 20 -3.81 -4.38 -3.57
C ILE A 20 -4.62 -5.54 -3.02
N ARG A 21 -4.34 -6.75 -3.49
CA ARG A 21 -5.05 -7.94 -3.03
C ARG A 21 -4.89 -8.14 -1.53
N GLU A 22 -3.67 -7.98 -1.01
CA GLU A 22 -3.44 -8.10 0.42
C GLU A 22 -4.16 -7.01 1.20
N GLY A 23 -4.19 -5.81 0.67
CA GLY A 23 -4.93 -4.72 1.30
C GLY A 23 -6.41 -4.99 1.38
N LEU A 24 -6.99 -5.54 0.30
CA LEU A 24 -8.40 -5.89 0.28
C LEU A 24 -8.71 -7.02 1.27
N VAL A 25 -7.83 -8.02 1.34
CA VAL A 25 -8.01 -9.11 2.30
C VAL A 25 -7.96 -8.59 3.73
N ASN A 26 -7.02 -7.70 4.03
CA ASN A 26 -6.92 -7.11 5.36
C ASN A 26 -8.19 -6.34 5.73
N ALA A 27 -8.70 -5.54 4.80
CA ALA A 27 -9.91 -4.76 5.04
C ALA A 27 -11.11 -5.67 5.30
N ALA A 28 -11.25 -6.73 4.51
CA ALA A 28 -12.39 -7.62 4.63
C ALA A 28 -12.33 -8.51 5.86
N ARG A 29 -11.14 -9.05 6.16
CA ARG A 29 -11.02 -10.06 7.22
C ARG A 29 -10.77 -9.46 8.60
N HIS A 30 -10.00 -8.39 8.65
CA HIS A 30 -9.54 -7.86 9.94
C HIS A 30 -10.21 -6.57 10.34
N ALA A 31 -10.61 -5.74 9.38
CA ALA A 31 -11.23 -4.47 9.67
C ALA A 31 -12.75 -4.50 9.53
N HIS A 32 -13.30 -5.54 8.94
CA HIS A 32 -14.75 -5.67 8.72
C HIS A 32 -15.33 -4.48 7.96
N ALA A 33 -14.58 -4.02 6.96
CA ALA A 33 -14.99 -2.86 6.19
C ALA A 33 -16.16 -3.20 5.27
N SER A 34 -17.04 -2.23 5.08
CA SER A 34 -18.12 -2.36 4.09
C SER A 34 -17.78 -1.63 2.80
N LEU A 35 -16.76 -0.77 2.82
CA LEU A 35 -16.32 -0.04 1.65
C LEU A 35 -14.80 0.01 1.63
N VAL A 36 -14.23 -0.33 0.47
CA VAL A 36 -12.80 -0.21 0.25
C VAL A 36 -12.59 0.53 -1.06
N GLU A 37 -11.74 1.54 -1.03
CA GLU A 37 -11.40 2.32 -2.22
C GLU A 37 -9.93 2.12 -2.54
N VAL A 38 -9.64 1.93 -3.83
CA VAL A 38 -8.27 1.74 -4.31
C VAL A 38 -8.00 2.82 -5.35
N ASP A 39 -6.87 3.50 -5.19
CA ASP A 39 -6.44 4.52 -6.14
C ASP A 39 -5.02 4.20 -6.57
N LEU A 40 -4.75 4.35 -7.86
CA LEU A 40 -3.44 4.10 -8.43
C LEU A 40 -3.06 5.25 -9.33
N LYS A 41 -1.92 5.87 -9.02
CA LYS A 41 -1.39 6.99 -9.81
C LYS A 41 0.07 6.75 -10.09
N ALA A 42 0.54 7.28 -11.20
CA ALA A 42 1.95 7.19 -11.55
C ALA A 42 2.41 8.49 -12.19
N ASP A 43 3.64 8.83 -11.94
CA ASP A 43 4.32 9.92 -12.65
C ASP A 43 5.57 9.34 -13.30
N ASP A 44 6.53 10.19 -13.66
CA ASP A 44 7.72 9.71 -14.36
C ASP A 44 8.64 8.86 -13.49
N HIS A 45 8.51 8.95 -12.18
CA HIS A 45 9.44 8.33 -11.25
C HIS A 45 8.83 7.28 -10.36
N ASN A 46 7.58 7.43 -9.98
CA ASN A 46 6.97 6.59 -8.97
C ASN A 46 5.54 6.19 -9.32
N ALA A 47 5.12 5.05 -8.79
CA ALA A 47 3.72 4.67 -8.73
C ALA A 47 3.26 4.80 -7.29
N ARG A 48 2.05 5.30 -7.07
CA ARG A 48 1.47 5.42 -5.74
C ARG A 48 0.16 4.67 -5.71
N VAL A 49 0.07 3.75 -4.75
CA VAL A 49 -1.12 2.94 -4.55
C VAL A 49 -1.71 3.29 -3.20
N THR A 50 -2.99 3.61 -3.17
CA THR A 50 -3.68 3.91 -1.92
C THR A 50 -4.84 2.96 -1.76
N VAL A 51 -4.93 2.32 -0.59
CA VAL A 51 -6.04 1.45 -0.24
C VAL A 51 -6.66 2.01 1.03
N SER A 52 -7.91 2.47 0.94
CA SER A 52 -8.63 3.07 2.06
C SER A 52 -9.87 2.26 2.37
N ASP A 53 -10.18 2.09 3.65
CA ASP A 53 -11.40 1.40 4.05
C ASP A 53 -12.08 2.13 5.19
N ASN A 54 -13.35 1.77 5.41
CA ASN A 54 -14.17 2.35 6.47
C ASN A 54 -14.39 1.38 7.62
N GLY A 55 -13.48 0.43 7.80
CA GLY A 55 -13.58 -0.55 8.87
C GLY A 55 -13.11 -0.01 10.21
N CYS A 56 -12.71 -0.90 11.09
CA CYS A 56 -12.29 -0.52 12.44
C CYS A 56 -10.81 -0.13 12.54
N GLY A 57 -10.09 -0.14 11.41
CA GLY A 57 -8.68 0.17 11.41
C GLY A 57 -7.80 -0.98 11.85
N PHE A 58 -6.52 -0.71 11.94
CA PHE A 58 -5.54 -1.66 12.48
C PHE A 58 -5.61 -1.65 14.02
N PRO A 59 -4.94 -2.59 14.68
CA PRO A 59 -4.88 -2.61 16.16
C PRO A 59 -4.17 -1.41 16.78
N PHE A 60 -3.58 -0.56 15.95
CA PHE A 60 -2.93 0.68 16.41
C PHE A 60 -3.65 1.89 15.82
N ARG A 61 -3.38 3.07 16.36
CA ARG A 61 -4.03 4.31 15.95
C ARG A 61 -2.97 5.35 15.61
N GLY A 62 -3.28 6.19 14.62
CA GLY A 62 -2.44 7.32 14.25
C GLY A 62 -1.80 7.15 12.90
N HIS A 63 -0.88 8.05 12.60
CA HIS A 63 -0.13 8.06 11.36
C HIS A 63 1.25 7.45 11.59
N TYR A 64 1.59 6.46 10.78
CA TYR A 64 2.90 5.82 10.82
C TYR A 64 3.52 5.88 9.44
N ASP A 65 4.66 6.54 9.32
CA ASP A 65 5.41 6.50 8.06
C ASP A 65 6.24 5.22 8.00
N ASP A 66 6.96 5.05 6.90
CA ASP A 66 7.74 3.84 6.66
C ASP A 66 8.78 3.60 7.77
N ALA A 67 9.44 4.66 8.20
CA ALA A 67 10.44 4.55 9.26
C ALA A 67 9.80 4.11 10.58
N ALA A 68 8.64 4.68 10.91
CA ALA A 68 7.93 4.32 12.13
C ALA A 68 7.42 2.89 12.10
N LEU A 69 6.92 2.43 10.94
CA LEU A 69 6.49 1.05 10.80
C LEU A 69 7.64 0.07 10.96
N THR A 70 8.82 0.45 10.43
CA THR A 70 10.01 -0.38 10.56
C THR A 70 10.47 -0.46 12.00
N SER A 71 10.55 0.68 12.69
CA SER A 71 11.08 0.73 14.03
C SER A 71 10.15 0.09 15.07
N THR A 72 8.84 0.16 14.84
CA THR A 72 7.87 -0.41 15.78
C THR A 72 7.50 -1.85 15.48
N GLY A 73 7.77 -2.31 14.28
CA GLY A 73 7.32 -3.63 13.83
C GLY A 73 5.83 -3.72 13.56
N LEU A 74 5.13 -2.59 13.56
CA LEU A 74 3.69 -2.59 13.32
C LEU A 74 3.39 -2.67 11.82
N GLY A 75 2.14 -3.05 11.51
CA GLY A 75 1.64 -3.07 10.15
C GLY A 75 1.60 -4.45 9.53
N PRO A 76 0.99 -4.57 8.35
CA PRO A 76 0.80 -5.87 7.69
C PRO A 76 2.11 -6.40 7.11
N VAL A 77 2.52 -7.56 7.60
CA VAL A 77 3.84 -8.11 7.31
C VAL A 77 4.04 -8.38 5.82
N VAL A 78 3.04 -8.94 5.15
CA VAL A 78 3.17 -9.30 3.74
C VAL A 78 3.35 -8.05 2.88
N ILE A 79 2.53 -7.03 3.12
CA ILE A 79 2.63 -5.78 2.37
C ILE A 79 3.98 -5.10 2.65
N LYS A 80 4.38 -5.04 3.92
CA LYS A 80 5.66 -4.44 4.29
C LYS A 80 6.82 -5.12 3.57
N SER A 81 6.79 -6.44 3.54
CA SER A 81 7.85 -7.22 2.89
C SER A 81 7.91 -6.96 1.40
N ARG A 82 6.77 -6.92 0.72
CA ARG A 82 6.74 -6.65 -0.72
C ARG A 82 7.23 -5.25 -1.02
N VAL A 83 6.75 -4.27 -0.27
CA VAL A 83 7.15 -2.88 -0.48
C VAL A 83 8.65 -2.72 -0.29
N ALA A 84 9.21 -3.32 0.75
CA ALA A 84 10.64 -3.25 1.01
C ALA A 84 11.46 -3.88 -0.12
N SER A 85 11.01 -5.03 -0.63
CA SER A 85 11.73 -5.72 -1.70
C SER A 85 11.72 -4.94 -3.00
N LEU A 86 10.77 -4.04 -3.18
CA LEU A 86 10.67 -3.20 -4.37
C LEU A 86 11.34 -1.84 -4.20
N GLY A 87 11.94 -1.60 -3.06
CA GLY A 87 12.58 -0.33 -2.79
C GLY A 87 11.61 0.81 -2.55
N GLY A 88 10.39 0.48 -2.13
CA GLY A 88 9.35 1.46 -1.90
C GLY A 88 9.21 1.88 -0.46
N ALA A 89 8.15 2.63 -0.19
CA ALA A 89 7.83 3.12 1.15
C ALA A 89 6.34 2.92 1.42
N LEU A 90 6.01 2.62 2.66
CA LEU A 90 4.65 2.40 3.10
C LEU A 90 4.31 3.37 4.21
N ASN A 91 3.17 4.04 4.08
CA ASN A 91 2.61 4.86 5.16
C ASN A 91 1.24 4.32 5.51
N ILE A 92 0.87 4.39 6.78
CA ILE A 92 -0.43 3.92 7.25
C ILE A 92 -1.04 4.98 8.15
N ASP A 93 -2.32 5.27 7.89
CA ASP A 93 -3.15 6.04 8.81
C ASP A 93 -4.22 5.09 9.33
N SER A 94 -4.38 5.01 10.64
CA SER A 94 -5.34 4.09 11.25
C SER A 94 -6.15 4.80 12.31
N SER A 95 -7.46 4.57 12.28
CA SER A 95 -8.38 5.08 13.28
C SER A 95 -9.49 4.07 13.49
N GLU A 96 -10.33 4.32 14.49
CA GLU A 96 -11.46 3.43 14.73
C GLU A 96 -12.51 3.50 13.62
N SER A 97 -12.43 4.48 12.73
CA SER A 97 -13.37 4.64 11.62
C SER A 97 -12.79 4.26 10.27
N GLY A 98 -11.58 3.72 10.24
CA GLY A 98 -11.00 3.23 9.00
C GLY A 98 -9.49 3.27 8.98
N ALA A 99 -8.95 2.76 7.88
CA ALA A 99 -7.51 2.72 7.67
C ALA A 99 -7.19 3.13 6.25
N ARG A 100 -6.00 3.67 6.05
CA ARG A 100 -5.50 4.03 4.75
C ARG A 100 -4.05 3.58 4.64
N LEU A 101 -3.77 2.77 3.63
CA LEU A 101 -2.41 2.37 3.29
C LEU A 101 -1.99 3.17 2.06
N GLU A 102 -0.82 3.76 2.10
CA GLU A 102 -0.27 4.46 0.95
C GLU A 102 1.09 3.87 0.64
N VAL A 103 1.23 3.31 -0.55
CA VAL A 103 2.47 2.68 -1.00
C VAL A 103 3.04 3.50 -2.14
N THR A 104 4.33 3.84 -2.05
CA THR A 104 5.04 4.54 -3.11
C THR A 104 6.14 3.61 -3.60
N LEU A 105 6.14 3.33 -4.90
CA LEU A 105 7.08 2.40 -5.51
C LEU A 105 7.84 3.10 -6.64
N PRO A 106 9.16 2.92 -6.72
CA PRO A 106 9.90 3.49 -7.85
C PRO A 106 9.56 2.73 -9.13
N LEU A 107 9.42 3.45 -10.23
CA LEU A 107 9.10 2.86 -11.52
C LEU A 107 10.28 2.15 -12.15
N SER A 108 11.49 2.56 -11.82
CA SER A 108 12.68 1.91 -12.34
C SER A 108 13.41 1.23 -11.19
N SER A 109 14.21 0.22 -11.56
CA SER A 109 14.95 -0.53 -10.57
C SER A 109 15.87 0.39 -9.77
N PRO A 110 15.88 0.31 -8.45
CA PRO A 110 16.76 1.13 -7.63
C PRO A 110 18.22 0.79 -7.81
N ARG A 111 18.51 -0.43 -8.21
CA ARG A 111 19.88 -0.74 -8.56
C ARG A 111 20.06 -0.49 -10.03
N ALA A 112 21.01 0.10 -10.37
CA ALA A 112 21.22 0.40 -11.79
C ALA A 112 22.05 -0.69 -12.43
#